data_00f839fd230bc527e381ae6fbceddb49
#
_entry.id   00f839fd230bc527e381ae6fbceddb49
#
_cell.length_a   1.000
_cell.length_b   1.000
_cell.length_c   1.000
_cell.angle_alpha   90.00
_cell.angle_beta   90.00
_cell.angle_gamma   90.00
#
_symmetry.space_group_name_H-M   'P 1'
#
loop_
_entity.id
_entity.type
_entity.pdbx_description
1 polymer ?
#
loop_
_entity_poly.entity_id
_entity_poly.type
_entity_poly.pdbx_seq_one_letter_code
_entity_poly.pdbx_strand_id
1 'polypeptide(L)'
;LTHPNIVSIFDVGHEDNVYYIVMELVQGKTLKEIINEDGVLPWKWSVNIAIQVASALETAHKNNIVHRDIKPHNIIITEDGIAKVTDFGIAKAVSNSTITAFGTTIGSVHYFSPEHARGGYTDAKSDIYSLGVVMYEMLTGRVPFDADTPVSIALKHMQEKPVEPMKLNPSIPFAINKIIMKAMEKEPSLRYQNATEMLKDLSMALKDPEGGFVKSNAEKLQYTQRVPVLGEEPQVEVKKDG
;
A
#
# COMPACT_ATOMS: atom_id res chain seq x y z
N LEU A 1 -5.02 17.83 -7.91
CA LEU A 1 -4.94 16.55 -8.66
C LEU A 1 -6.23 16.35 -9.44
N THR A 2 -6.12 16.06 -10.73
CA THR A 2 -7.26 15.68 -11.56
C THR A 2 -7.04 14.26 -12.06
N HIS A 3 -7.90 13.32 -11.66
CA HIS A 3 -7.83 11.91 -12.04
C HIS A 3 -9.21 11.26 -11.86
N PRO A 4 -9.66 10.35 -12.74
CA PRO A 4 -10.99 9.73 -12.63
C PRO A 4 -11.21 8.97 -11.33
N ASN A 5 -10.14 8.45 -10.73
CA ASN A 5 -10.19 7.69 -9.48
C ASN A 5 -9.77 8.51 -8.23
N ILE A 6 -9.75 9.84 -8.32
CA ILE A 6 -9.52 10.75 -7.19
C ILE A 6 -10.72 11.69 -7.07
N VAL A 7 -11.23 11.87 -5.85
CA VAL A 7 -12.25 12.89 -5.58
C VAL A 7 -11.65 14.27 -5.80
N SER A 8 -12.27 15.06 -6.67
CA SER A 8 -11.79 16.40 -7.02
C SER A 8 -12.05 17.38 -5.89
N ILE A 9 -11.05 18.18 -5.52
CA ILE A 9 -11.20 19.33 -4.63
C ILE A 9 -11.31 20.56 -5.51
N PHE A 10 -12.39 21.33 -5.32
CA PHE A 10 -12.68 22.51 -6.11
C PHE A 10 -12.20 23.79 -5.43
N ASP A 11 -12.31 23.85 -4.08
CA ASP A 11 -11.95 25.03 -3.32
C ASP A 11 -11.62 24.67 -1.88
N VAL A 12 -10.87 25.54 -1.20
CA VAL A 12 -10.56 25.46 0.23
C VAL A 12 -10.68 26.87 0.79
N GLY A 13 -11.45 27.05 1.84
CA GLY A 13 -11.67 28.35 2.41
C GLY A 13 -11.71 28.37 3.94
N HIS A 14 -11.78 29.58 4.47
CA HIS A 14 -11.91 29.84 5.89
C HIS A 14 -12.83 31.05 6.09
N GLU A 15 -13.85 30.88 6.90
CA GLU A 15 -14.79 31.90 7.26
C GLU A 15 -15.11 31.79 8.78
N ASP A 16 -14.94 32.86 9.52
CA ASP A 16 -15.29 32.99 10.95
C ASP A 16 -14.83 31.81 11.86
N ASN A 17 -13.61 31.35 11.80
CA ASN A 17 -13.07 30.18 12.51
C ASN A 17 -13.54 28.81 11.97
N VAL A 18 -14.21 28.74 10.83
CA VAL A 18 -14.59 27.50 10.15
C VAL A 18 -13.71 27.33 8.92
N TYR A 19 -12.96 26.24 8.87
CA TYR A 19 -12.26 25.80 7.64
C TYR A 19 -13.19 24.87 6.87
N TYR A 20 -13.31 25.10 5.56
CA TYR A 20 -14.13 24.27 4.69
C TYR A 20 -13.36 23.83 3.44
N ILE A 21 -13.76 22.71 2.90
CA ILE A 21 -13.26 22.16 1.64
C ILE A 21 -14.47 21.91 0.75
N VAL A 22 -14.46 22.47 -0.46
CA VAL A 22 -15.46 22.20 -1.49
C VAL A 22 -14.92 21.09 -2.39
N MET A 23 -15.64 19.98 -2.47
CA MET A 23 -15.19 18.82 -3.22
C MET A 23 -16.32 18.19 -4.04
N GLU A 24 -15.95 17.34 -4.98
CA GLU A 24 -16.86 16.53 -5.77
C GLU A 24 -17.78 15.71 -4.85
N LEU A 25 -19.09 15.77 -5.12
CA LEU A 25 -20.05 14.88 -4.48
C LEU A 25 -20.08 13.54 -5.23
N VAL A 26 -19.55 12.51 -4.61
CA VAL A 26 -19.54 11.16 -5.18
C VAL A 26 -20.73 10.37 -4.63
N GLN A 27 -21.62 9.92 -5.53
CA GLN A 27 -22.72 9.02 -5.18
C GLN A 27 -22.23 7.57 -5.26
N GLY A 28 -22.32 6.83 -4.14
CA GLY A 28 -21.88 5.45 -4.05
C GLY A 28 -21.75 4.98 -2.61
N LYS A 29 -21.22 3.78 -2.43
CA LYS A 29 -20.91 3.19 -1.11
C LYS A 29 -19.40 3.22 -0.90
N THR A 30 -18.97 3.37 0.35
CA THR A 30 -17.57 3.11 0.69
C THR A 30 -17.25 1.63 0.47
N LEU A 31 -16.01 1.33 0.10
CA LEU A 31 -15.56 -0.06 -0.03
C LEU A 31 -15.71 -0.82 1.31
N LYS A 32 -15.64 -0.11 2.45
CA LYS A 32 -15.86 -0.72 3.77
C LYS A 32 -17.30 -1.19 3.96
N GLU A 33 -18.27 -0.41 3.53
CA GLU A 33 -19.69 -0.80 3.56
C GLU A 33 -19.91 -2.04 2.70
N ILE A 34 -19.35 -2.07 1.49
CA ILE A 34 -19.45 -3.23 0.58
C ILE A 34 -18.84 -4.50 1.22
N ILE A 35 -17.63 -4.39 1.80
CA ILE A 35 -16.98 -5.51 2.49
C ILE A 35 -17.84 -5.99 3.67
N ASN A 36 -18.44 -5.08 4.44
CA ASN A 36 -19.27 -5.45 5.58
C ASN A 36 -20.58 -6.12 5.17
N GLU A 37 -21.15 -5.74 4.03
CA GLU A 37 -22.39 -6.32 3.50
C GLU A 37 -22.13 -7.68 2.83
N ASP A 38 -21.13 -7.79 1.99
CA ASP A 38 -20.91 -8.93 1.11
C ASP A 38 -19.83 -9.91 1.65
N GLY A 39 -19.00 -9.49 2.60
CA GLY A 39 -17.90 -10.29 3.14
C GLY A 39 -16.75 -10.43 2.14
N VAL A 40 -16.52 -11.66 1.67
CA VAL A 40 -15.48 -11.97 0.68
C VAL A 40 -15.92 -11.54 -0.72
N LEU A 41 -15.15 -10.67 -1.34
CA LEU A 41 -15.46 -10.12 -2.66
C LEU A 41 -14.84 -10.96 -3.80
N PRO A 42 -15.46 -11.00 -5.00
CA PRO A 42 -14.91 -11.71 -6.15
C PRO A 42 -13.53 -11.17 -6.54
N TRP A 43 -12.55 -12.06 -6.76
CA TRP A 43 -11.16 -11.65 -6.99
C TRP A 43 -10.97 -10.74 -8.23
N LYS A 44 -11.69 -11.00 -9.33
CA LYS A 44 -11.61 -10.16 -10.53
C LYS A 44 -12.09 -8.74 -10.26
N TRP A 45 -13.19 -8.61 -9.53
CA TRP A 45 -13.71 -7.31 -9.13
C TRP A 45 -12.73 -6.59 -8.20
N SER A 46 -12.22 -7.28 -7.18
CA SER A 46 -11.24 -6.73 -6.21
C SER A 46 -9.96 -6.25 -6.90
N VAL A 47 -9.45 -7.02 -7.88
CA VAL A 47 -8.27 -6.61 -8.66
C VAL A 47 -8.57 -5.37 -9.51
N ASN A 48 -9.74 -5.27 -10.14
CA ASN A 48 -10.13 -4.08 -10.89
C ASN A 48 -10.23 -2.84 -9.99
N ILE A 49 -10.76 -2.96 -8.77
CA ILE A 49 -10.74 -1.87 -7.80
C ILE A 49 -9.31 -1.51 -7.40
N ALA A 50 -8.47 -2.50 -7.12
CA ALA A 50 -7.07 -2.27 -6.77
C ALA A 50 -6.29 -1.56 -7.90
N ILE A 51 -6.55 -1.89 -9.16
CA ILE A 51 -5.98 -1.20 -10.33
C ILE A 51 -6.37 0.28 -10.33
N GLN A 52 -7.64 0.59 -10.11
CA GLN A 52 -8.14 1.97 -10.07
C GLN A 52 -7.50 2.78 -8.94
N VAL A 53 -7.43 2.19 -7.73
CA VAL A 53 -6.77 2.83 -6.58
C VAL A 53 -5.27 3.01 -6.83
N ALA A 54 -4.58 2.00 -7.36
CA ALA A 54 -3.16 2.10 -7.69
C ALA A 54 -2.88 3.16 -8.76
N SER A 55 -3.79 3.36 -9.74
CA SER A 55 -3.72 4.44 -10.74
C SER A 55 -3.86 5.83 -10.11
N ALA A 56 -4.78 5.97 -9.13
CA ALA A 56 -4.91 7.19 -8.35
C ALA A 56 -3.61 7.49 -7.56
N LEU A 57 -3.05 6.47 -6.89
CA LEU A 57 -1.81 6.59 -6.15
C LEU A 57 -0.62 6.92 -7.06
N GLU A 58 -0.52 6.30 -8.24
CA GLU A 58 0.53 6.62 -9.22
C GLU A 58 0.51 8.10 -9.58
N THR A 59 -0.68 8.65 -9.86
CA THR A 59 -0.85 10.06 -10.20
C THR A 59 -0.48 10.97 -9.02
N ALA A 60 -0.91 10.63 -7.81
CA ALA A 60 -0.57 11.40 -6.62
C ALA A 60 0.94 11.39 -6.33
N HIS A 61 1.56 10.21 -6.37
CA HIS A 61 2.99 10.04 -6.10
C HIS A 61 3.86 10.76 -7.13
N LYS A 62 3.49 10.77 -8.42
CA LYS A 62 4.17 11.56 -9.46
C LYS A 62 4.10 13.08 -9.20
N ASN A 63 3.12 13.53 -8.43
CA ASN A 63 2.97 14.91 -7.99
C ASN A 63 3.51 15.14 -6.56
N ASN A 64 4.30 14.21 -6.03
CA ASN A 64 4.87 14.24 -4.67
C ASN A 64 3.83 14.31 -3.55
N ILE A 65 2.64 13.76 -3.79
CA ILE A 65 1.57 13.66 -2.81
C ILE A 65 1.46 12.21 -2.36
N VAL A 66 1.62 11.97 -1.05
CA VAL A 66 1.43 10.66 -0.40
C VAL A 66 0.11 10.70 0.35
N HIS A 67 -0.72 9.68 0.20
CA HIS A 67 -2.06 9.64 0.81
C HIS A 67 -2.00 9.44 2.33
N ARG A 68 -1.21 8.48 2.81
CA ARG A 68 -0.94 8.15 4.22
C ARG A 68 -2.11 7.56 5.02
N ASP A 69 -3.30 7.46 4.45
CA ASP A 69 -4.49 6.88 5.10
C ASP A 69 -5.35 6.07 4.10
N ILE A 70 -4.70 5.25 3.27
CA ILE A 70 -5.39 4.32 2.38
C ILE A 70 -6.08 3.23 3.21
N LYS A 71 -7.41 3.17 3.09
CA LYS A 71 -8.28 2.21 3.76
C LYS A 71 -9.62 2.13 3.04
N PRO A 72 -10.42 1.08 3.23
CA PRO A 72 -11.71 0.93 2.53
C PRO A 72 -12.72 2.05 2.81
N HIS A 73 -12.61 2.74 3.96
CA HIS A 73 -13.46 3.89 4.29
C HIS A 73 -13.20 5.11 3.38
N ASN A 74 -11.97 5.24 2.85
CA ASN A 74 -11.55 6.34 2.00
C ASN A 74 -11.58 5.98 0.51
N ILE A 75 -12.27 4.92 0.13
CA ILE A 75 -12.48 4.48 -1.25
C ILE A 75 -13.99 4.38 -1.46
N ILE A 76 -14.54 5.23 -2.31
CA ILE A 76 -15.96 5.24 -2.65
C ILE A 76 -16.12 4.51 -3.99
N ILE A 77 -17.05 3.58 -4.05
CA ILE A 77 -17.40 2.84 -5.26
C ILE A 77 -18.74 3.37 -5.76
N THR A 78 -18.73 3.94 -6.97
CA THR A 78 -19.94 4.42 -7.63
C THR A 78 -20.80 3.25 -8.12
N GLU A 79 -22.06 3.51 -8.48
CA GLU A 79 -22.96 2.50 -9.06
C GLU A 79 -22.40 1.88 -10.35
N ASP A 80 -21.63 2.64 -11.13
CA ASP A 80 -20.94 2.17 -12.35
C ASP A 80 -19.64 1.38 -12.05
N GLY A 81 -19.31 1.12 -10.79
CA GLY A 81 -18.12 0.36 -10.38
C GLY A 81 -16.81 1.15 -10.46
N ILE A 82 -16.88 2.48 -10.48
CA ILE A 82 -15.70 3.36 -10.46
C ILE A 82 -15.28 3.58 -9.00
N ALA A 83 -14.01 3.25 -8.70
CA ALA A 83 -13.40 3.57 -7.41
C ALA A 83 -12.88 5.02 -7.41
N LYS A 84 -13.24 5.78 -6.38
CA LYS A 84 -12.74 7.13 -6.13
C LYS A 84 -12.10 7.21 -4.76
N VAL A 85 -10.81 7.55 -4.73
CA VAL A 85 -10.05 7.75 -3.49
C VAL A 85 -10.32 9.16 -2.99
N THR A 86 -10.66 9.29 -1.71
CA THR A 86 -10.93 10.55 -1.01
C THR A 86 -9.94 10.75 0.13
N ASP A 87 -9.94 11.95 0.73
CA ASP A 87 -9.17 12.29 1.93
C ASP A 87 -7.64 12.14 1.80
N PHE A 88 -7.08 12.57 0.66
CA PHE A 88 -5.63 12.66 0.50
C PHE A 88 -5.02 13.53 1.58
N GLY A 89 -4.41 12.93 2.60
CA GLY A 89 -3.47 13.50 3.58
C GLY A 89 -3.77 14.86 4.19
N ILE A 90 -4.97 15.41 4.02
CA ILE A 90 -5.35 16.78 4.39
C ILE A 90 -5.19 17.04 5.90
N ALA A 91 -5.40 16.01 6.73
CA ALA A 91 -5.34 16.13 8.18
C ALA A 91 -3.91 16.18 8.77
N LYS A 92 -2.88 15.75 8.03
CA LYS A 92 -1.49 15.71 8.55
C LYS A 92 -0.63 16.92 8.17
N ALA A 93 -1.06 17.75 7.25
CA ALA A 93 -0.40 19.02 6.97
C ALA A 93 -0.55 20.04 8.13
N VAL A 94 -1.48 19.83 9.04
CA VAL A 94 -1.82 20.74 10.13
C VAL A 94 -1.27 20.32 11.50
N SER A 95 -0.81 19.08 11.68
CA SER A 95 -0.30 18.63 12.98
C SER A 95 1.14 18.12 12.91
N ASN A 96 2.09 19.02 13.17
CA ASN A 96 3.48 18.72 13.55
C ASN A 96 3.59 18.17 14.99
N SER A 97 2.57 17.55 15.53
CA SER A 97 2.58 17.02 16.90
C SER A 97 2.65 15.50 16.92
N THR A 98 3.81 15.05 17.41
CA THR A 98 4.14 13.76 18.04
C THR A 98 2.93 12.88 18.40
N ILE A 99 3.03 11.61 18.04
CA ILE A 99 2.49 10.34 18.62
C ILE A 99 1.23 10.39 19.56
N THR A 100 0.77 11.52 20.04
CA THR A 100 -0.47 11.67 20.81
C THR A 100 -1.75 11.61 19.96
N ALA A 101 -1.61 11.44 18.65
CA ALA A 101 -2.74 11.27 17.73
C ALA A 101 -3.21 9.80 17.59
N PHE A 102 -3.12 8.97 18.66
CA PHE A 102 -3.96 7.76 18.76
C PHE A 102 -5.46 8.09 18.89
N GLY A 103 -5.81 9.38 18.80
CA GLY A 103 -7.18 9.87 18.69
C GLY A 103 -7.78 9.81 17.28
N THR A 104 -7.01 9.49 16.27
CA THR A 104 -7.54 9.30 14.92
C THR A 104 -8.17 7.92 14.81
N THR A 105 -9.47 7.89 14.77
CA THR A 105 -10.41 6.80 14.44
C THR A 105 -9.84 5.39 14.67
N ILE A 106 -10.31 4.73 15.71
CA ILE A 106 -9.92 3.39 16.22
C ILE A 106 -9.72 2.31 15.13
N GLY A 107 -10.22 2.50 13.92
CA GLY A 107 -10.11 1.56 12.80
C GLY A 107 -8.92 1.75 11.85
N SER A 108 -8.25 2.90 11.83
CA SER A 108 -7.20 3.18 10.83
C SER A 108 -5.91 2.39 11.04
N VAL A 109 -5.60 1.97 12.27
CA VAL A 109 -4.38 1.23 12.61
C VAL A 109 -4.26 -0.11 11.86
N HIS A 110 -5.38 -0.73 11.50
CA HIS A 110 -5.40 -1.99 10.74
C HIS A 110 -4.76 -1.91 9.35
N TYR A 111 -4.58 -0.69 8.83
CA TYR A 111 -4.03 -0.44 7.49
C TYR A 111 -2.67 0.25 7.53
N PHE A 112 -2.09 0.46 8.72
CA PHE A 112 -0.80 1.13 8.87
C PHE A 112 0.33 0.27 8.32
N SER A 113 1.23 0.90 7.57
CA SER A 113 2.51 0.28 7.25
C SER A 113 3.40 0.14 8.49
N PRO A 114 4.37 -0.78 8.52
CA PRO A 114 5.30 -0.93 9.63
C PRO A 114 6.01 0.36 10.04
N GLU A 115 6.45 1.17 9.07
CA GLU A 115 7.06 2.48 9.31
C GLU A 115 6.07 3.49 9.88
N HIS A 116 4.80 3.48 9.42
CA HIS A 116 3.76 4.32 9.99
C HIS A 116 3.47 3.94 11.44
N ALA A 117 3.37 2.64 11.73
CA ALA A 117 3.15 2.11 13.08
C ALA A 117 4.30 2.47 14.04
N ARG A 118 5.54 2.61 13.55
CA ARG A 118 6.70 3.09 14.33
C ARG A 118 6.71 4.61 14.54
N GLY A 119 5.79 5.36 13.95
CA GLY A 119 5.82 6.83 13.94
C GLY A 119 6.91 7.40 13.03
N GLY A 120 7.41 6.61 12.09
CA GLY A 120 8.45 6.97 11.15
C GLY A 120 7.92 7.73 9.92
N TYR A 121 8.86 8.03 9.01
CA TYR A 121 8.53 8.69 7.75
C TYR A 121 7.74 7.76 6.83
N THR A 122 6.63 8.26 6.31
CA THR A 122 5.76 7.56 5.36
C THR A 122 5.92 8.14 3.95
N ASP A 123 6.11 7.25 2.98
CA ASP A 123 6.28 7.59 1.56
C ASP A 123 5.28 6.81 0.67
N ALA A 124 5.49 6.84 -0.64
CA ALA A 124 4.69 6.10 -1.61
C ALA A 124 4.58 4.59 -1.30
N LYS A 125 5.62 3.99 -0.69
CA LYS A 125 5.64 2.56 -0.34
C LYS A 125 4.75 2.24 0.86
N SER A 126 4.47 3.25 1.70
CA SER A 126 3.50 3.13 2.79
C SER A 126 2.07 2.99 2.24
N ASP A 127 1.71 3.78 1.21
CA ASP A 127 0.41 3.68 0.53
C ASP A 127 0.25 2.32 -0.18
N ILE A 128 1.33 1.81 -0.79
CA ILE A 128 1.36 0.49 -1.44
C ILE A 128 1.11 -0.63 -0.41
N TYR A 129 1.71 -0.56 0.76
CA TYR A 129 1.46 -1.50 1.85
C TYR A 129 -0.02 -1.47 2.26
N SER A 130 -0.57 -0.28 2.49
CA SER A 130 -1.96 -0.09 2.87
C SER A 130 -2.93 -0.61 1.81
N LEU A 131 -2.63 -0.41 0.51
CA LEU A 131 -3.39 -1.01 -0.59
C LEU A 131 -3.31 -2.56 -0.56
N GLY A 132 -2.15 -3.12 -0.23
CA GLY A 132 -2.00 -4.56 0.00
C GLY A 132 -2.92 -5.08 1.09
N VAL A 133 -3.06 -4.34 2.20
CA VAL A 133 -3.99 -4.66 3.30
C VAL A 133 -5.45 -4.56 2.85
N VAL A 134 -5.81 -3.53 2.07
CA VAL A 134 -7.16 -3.39 1.50
C VAL A 134 -7.49 -4.57 0.59
N MET A 135 -6.56 -4.99 -0.28
CA MET A 135 -6.74 -6.17 -1.13
C MET A 135 -6.90 -7.45 -0.31
N TYR A 136 -6.11 -7.60 0.74
CA TYR A 136 -6.23 -8.72 1.66
C TYR A 136 -7.65 -8.79 2.25
N GLU A 137 -8.16 -7.68 2.75
CA GLU A 137 -9.50 -7.62 3.35
C GLU A 137 -10.60 -7.89 2.33
N MET A 138 -10.56 -7.29 1.13
CA MET A 138 -11.52 -7.57 0.06
C MET A 138 -11.64 -9.06 -0.25
N LEU A 139 -10.53 -9.76 -0.28
CA LEU A 139 -10.44 -11.15 -0.75
C LEU A 139 -10.61 -12.19 0.34
N THR A 140 -10.46 -11.81 1.61
CA THR A 140 -10.58 -12.73 2.76
C THR A 140 -11.74 -12.37 3.70
N GLY A 141 -12.36 -11.20 3.52
CA GLY A 141 -13.40 -10.67 4.40
C GLY A 141 -12.91 -10.21 5.77
N ARG A 142 -11.57 -10.20 5.99
CA ARG A 142 -10.97 -9.79 7.27
C ARG A 142 -9.61 -9.13 7.09
N VAL A 143 -9.25 -8.27 8.03
CA VAL A 143 -7.92 -7.66 8.08
C VAL A 143 -6.83 -8.70 8.40
N PRO A 144 -5.58 -8.49 7.93
CA PRO A 144 -4.49 -9.45 8.17
C PRO A 144 -4.06 -9.53 9.64
N PHE A 145 -4.22 -8.45 10.39
CA PHE A 145 -3.87 -8.34 11.80
C PHE A 145 -4.99 -7.70 12.59
N ASP A 146 -5.38 -8.36 13.67
CA ASP A 146 -6.38 -7.87 14.61
C ASP A 146 -5.93 -8.22 16.05
N ALA A 147 -6.31 -7.37 17.02
CA ALA A 147 -6.03 -7.55 18.42
C ALA A 147 -6.89 -6.61 19.29
N ASP A 148 -6.89 -6.80 20.60
CA ASP A 148 -7.72 -6.05 21.54
C ASP A 148 -7.36 -4.56 21.64
N THR A 149 -6.14 -4.16 21.28
CA THR A 149 -5.69 -2.76 21.37
C THR A 149 -5.03 -2.29 20.08
N PRO A 150 -5.17 -0.99 19.75
CA PRO A 150 -4.47 -0.40 18.59
C PRO A 150 -2.95 -0.60 18.63
N VAL A 151 -2.35 -0.57 19.83
CA VAL A 151 -0.91 -0.80 20.01
C VAL A 151 -0.53 -2.22 19.63
N SER A 152 -1.32 -3.21 20.05
CA SER A 152 -1.09 -4.61 19.70
C SER A 152 -1.23 -4.85 18.18
N ILE A 153 -2.19 -4.20 17.51
CA ILE A 153 -2.33 -4.26 16.06
C ILE A 153 -1.10 -3.64 15.37
N ALA A 154 -0.65 -2.47 15.83
CA ALA A 154 0.55 -1.81 15.31
C ALA A 154 1.80 -2.70 15.46
N LEU A 155 1.97 -3.38 16.59
CA LEU A 155 3.08 -4.32 16.83
C LEU A 155 3.03 -5.50 15.82
N LYS A 156 1.86 -6.04 15.54
CA LYS A 156 1.70 -7.10 14.53
C LYS A 156 2.10 -6.62 13.15
N HIS A 157 1.70 -5.41 12.74
CA HIS A 157 2.16 -4.82 11.48
C HIS A 157 3.69 -4.72 11.40
N MET A 158 4.37 -4.45 12.52
CA MET A 158 5.83 -4.34 12.55
C MET A 158 6.55 -5.69 12.54
N GLN A 159 5.99 -6.73 13.17
CA GLN A 159 6.72 -7.94 13.52
C GLN A 159 6.16 -9.23 12.91
N GLU A 160 4.84 -9.36 12.76
CA GLU A 160 4.21 -10.60 12.34
C GLU A 160 4.06 -10.68 10.81
N LYS A 161 4.29 -11.86 10.24
CA LYS A 161 3.91 -12.15 8.86
C LYS A 161 2.41 -12.44 8.78
N PRO A 162 1.68 -11.89 7.80
CA PRO A 162 0.28 -12.23 7.63
C PRO A 162 0.15 -13.68 7.16
N VAL A 163 -0.97 -14.31 7.49
CA VAL A 163 -1.37 -15.57 6.86
C VAL A 163 -1.56 -15.30 5.36
N GLU A 164 -1.05 -16.18 4.51
CA GLU A 164 -1.24 -16.02 3.07
C GLU A 164 -2.72 -16.01 2.71
N PRO A 165 -3.22 -15.00 1.93
CA PRO A 165 -4.63 -14.90 1.59
C PRO A 165 -5.24 -16.17 1.01
N MET A 166 -4.50 -16.87 0.13
CA MET A 166 -4.98 -18.11 -0.49
C MET A 166 -5.16 -19.28 0.49
N LYS A 167 -4.52 -19.25 1.68
CA LYS A 167 -4.76 -20.23 2.75
C LYS A 167 -6.12 -20.02 3.43
N LEU A 168 -6.63 -18.78 3.39
CA LEU A 168 -7.93 -18.42 3.96
C LEU A 168 -9.06 -18.56 2.93
N ASN A 169 -8.75 -18.21 1.69
CA ASN A 169 -9.67 -18.30 0.57
C ASN A 169 -8.95 -18.94 -0.64
N PRO A 170 -9.10 -20.26 -0.84
CA PRO A 170 -8.45 -20.99 -1.94
C PRO A 170 -8.88 -20.55 -3.35
N SER A 171 -9.93 -19.72 -3.49
CA SER A 171 -10.34 -19.16 -4.78
C SER A 171 -9.46 -18.00 -5.24
N ILE A 172 -8.55 -17.52 -4.39
CA ILE A 172 -7.60 -16.46 -4.74
C ILE A 172 -6.50 -17.05 -5.63
N PRO A 173 -6.33 -16.53 -6.87
CA PRO A 173 -5.28 -16.99 -7.76
C PRO A 173 -3.87 -16.76 -7.20
N PHE A 174 -2.93 -17.62 -7.64
CA PHE A 174 -1.55 -17.58 -7.16
C PHE A 174 -0.87 -16.22 -7.36
N ALA A 175 -1.03 -15.58 -8.54
CA ALA A 175 -0.43 -14.29 -8.81
C ALA A 175 -0.97 -13.20 -7.87
N ILE A 176 -2.28 -13.21 -7.58
CA ILE A 176 -2.91 -12.24 -6.66
C ILE A 176 -2.37 -12.41 -5.24
N ASN A 177 -2.27 -13.66 -4.76
CA ASN A 177 -1.65 -13.94 -3.46
C ASN A 177 -0.23 -13.38 -3.38
N LYS A 178 0.58 -13.57 -4.43
CA LYS A 178 1.96 -13.06 -4.50
C LYS A 178 2.01 -11.52 -4.52
N ILE A 179 1.11 -10.86 -5.24
CA ILE A 179 1.02 -9.39 -5.28
C ILE A 179 0.74 -8.84 -3.88
N ILE A 180 -0.25 -9.39 -3.19
CA ILE A 180 -0.61 -8.97 -1.83
C ILE A 180 0.58 -9.15 -0.87
N MET A 181 1.19 -10.33 -0.88
CA MET A 181 2.31 -10.64 -0.01
C MET A 181 3.52 -9.73 -0.28
N LYS A 182 3.82 -9.43 -1.56
CA LYS A 182 4.88 -8.48 -1.93
C LYS A 182 4.56 -7.05 -1.49
N ALA A 183 3.32 -6.58 -1.68
CA ALA A 183 2.91 -5.26 -1.22
C ALA A 183 3.02 -5.12 0.31
N MET A 184 2.75 -6.21 1.05
CA MET A 184 2.78 -6.26 2.51
C MET A 184 4.13 -6.68 3.12
N GLU A 185 5.22 -6.70 2.36
CA GLU A 185 6.57 -6.91 2.90
C GLU A 185 6.90 -5.87 3.98
N LYS A 186 7.57 -6.31 5.05
CA LYS A 186 7.88 -5.43 6.20
C LYS A 186 8.88 -4.35 5.81
N GLU A 187 9.93 -4.74 5.09
CA GLU A 187 10.94 -3.82 4.61
C GLU A 187 10.47 -3.10 3.34
N PRO A 188 10.43 -1.75 3.32
CA PRO A 188 9.97 -0.99 2.15
C PRO A 188 10.74 -1.28 0.87
N SER A 189 12.04 -1.65 0.98
CA SER A 189 12.88 -2.01 -0.16
C SER A 189 12.47 -3.33 -0.84
N LEU A 190 11.76 -4.20 -0.12
CA LEU A 190 11.27 -5.49 -0.64
C LEU A 190 9.90 -5.39 -1.30
N ARG A 191 9.16 -4.29 -1.07
CA ARG A 191 7.85 -4.01 -1.68
C ARG A 191 7.99 -3.59 -3.14
N TYR A 192 6.87 -3.34 -3.79
CA TYR A 192 6.83 -2.53 -5.01
C TYR A 192 7.45 -1.16 -4.73
N GLN A 193 8.37 -0.72 -5.60
CA GLN A 193 9.09 0.53 -5.39
C GLN A 193 8.26 1.77 -5.77
N ASN A 194 7.23 1.57 -6.59
CA ASN A 194 6.25 2.59 -6.99
C ASN A 194 4.92 1.93 -7.41
N ALA A 195 3.88 2.73 -7.52
CA ALA A 195 2.54 2.25 -7.92
C ALA A 195 2.51 1.70 -9.35
N THR A 196 3.37 2.19 -10.26
CA THR A 196 3.47 1.70 -11.64
C THR A 196 3.87 0.22 -11.69
N GLU A 197 4.83 -0.21 -10.85
CA GLU A 197 5.22 -1.62 -10.76
C GLU A 197 4.05 -2.50 -10.29
N MET A 198 3.31 -2.04 -9.27
CA MET A 198 2.13 -2.76 -8.77
C MET A 198 1.01 -2.84 -9.81
N LEU A 199 0.73 -1.74 -10.51
CA LEU A 199 -0.25 -1.68 -11.61
C LEU A 199 0.07 -2.69 -12.71
N LYS A 200 1.34 -2.82 -13.09
CA LYS A 200 1.79 -3.78 -14.10
C LYS A 200 1.48 -5.22 -13.67
N ASP A 201 1.82 -5.58 -12.45
CA ASP A 201 1.58 -6.93 -11.94
C ASP A 201 0.08 -7.21 -11.76
N LEU A 202 -0.73 -6.24 -11.27
CA LEU A 202 -2.19 -6.37 -11.18
C LEU A 202 -2.84 -6.58 -12.55
N SER A 203 -2.41 -5.81 -13.56
CA SER A 203 -2.92 -5.94 -14.93
C SER A 203 -2.53 -7.27 -15.58
N MET A 204 -1.33 -7.78 -15.27
CA MET A 204 -0.89 -9.08 -15.73
C MET A 204 -1.67 -10.21 -15.05
N ALA A 205 -1.99 -10.08 -13.76
CA ALA A 205 -2.74 -11.08 -13.01
C ALA A 205 -4.17 -11.29 -13.53
N LEU A 206 -4.78 -10.29 -14.16
CA LEU A 206 -6.07 -10.48 -14.86
C LEU A 206 -5.94 -11.36 -16.11
N LYS A 207 -4.77 -11.39 -16.75
CA LYS A 207 -4.48 -12.16 -17.98
C LYS A 207 -3.94 -13.55 -17.66
N ASP A 208 -3.09 -13.64 -16.66
CA ASP A 208 -2.40 -14.87 -16.22
C ASP A 208 -2.48 -14.99 -14.69
N PRO A 209 -3.65 -15.36 -14.14
CA PRO A 209 -3.89 -15.38 -12.70
C PRO A 209 -3.04 -16.41 -11.93
N GLU A 210 -2.63 -17.49 -12.59
CA GLU A 210 -1.78 -18.53 -11.99
C GLU A 210 -0.29 -18.37 -12.34
N GLY A 211 0.07 -17.29 -13.05
CA GLY A 211 1.43 -17.04 -13.49
C GLY A 211 2.41 -16.69 -12.37
N GLY A 212 3.64 -17.17 -12.51
CA GLY A 212 4.74 -16.91 -11.57
C GLY A 212 5.56 -15.64 -11.89
N PHE A 213 4.96 -14.62 -12.50
CA PHE A 213 5.67 -13.41 -12.96
C PHE A 213 5.99 -12.42 -11.83
N VAL A 214 5.32 -12.52 -10.67
CA VAL A 214 5.56 -11.63 -9.52
C VAL A 214 6.88 -11.99 -8.87
N LYS A 215 7.92 -11.18 -9.09
CA LYS A 215 9.27 -11.40 -8.58
C LYS A 215 9.48 -10.69 -7.25
N SER A 216 10.18 -11.37 -6.32
CA SER A 216 10.64 -10.75 -5.08
C SER A 216 11.78 -9.77 -5.37
N ASN A 217 11.78 -8.62 -4.68
CA ASN A 217 12.92 -7.70 -4.74
C ASN A 217 14.13 -8.21 -3.95
N ALA A 218 13.99 -9.21 -3.08
CA ALA A 218 15.10 -9.83 -2.36
C ALA A 218 16.15 -10.43 -3.34
N GLU A 219 15.71 -10.99 -4.46
CA GLU A 219 16.61 -11.50 -5.50
C GLU A 219 17.43 -10.37 -6.15
N LYS A 220 16.84 -9.20 -6.37
CA LYS A 220 17.54 -8.03 -6.92
C LYS A 220 18.61 -7.49 -5.98
N LEU A 221 18.39 -7.51 -4.67
CA LEU A 221 19.33 -7.03 -3.66
C LEU A 221 20.57 -7.93 -3.52
N GLN A 222 20.44 -9.23 -3.77
CA GLN A 222 21.59 -10.16 -3.73
C GLN A 222 22.58 -9.91 -4.87
N TYR A 223 22.13 -9.46 -6.04
CA TYR A 223 23.00 -9.14 -7.18
C TYR A 223 23.77 -7.84 -7.00
N THR A 224 23.30 -6.89 -6.21
CA THR A 224 23.98 -5.60 -5.94
C THR A 224 25.06 -5.67 -4.86
N GLN A 225 25.15 -6.77 -4.11
CA GLN A 225 26.16 -6.96 -3.06
C GLN A 225 27.46 -7.65 -3.52
N ARG A 226 27.59 -8.02 -4.80
CA ARG A 226 28.86 -8.48 -5.36
C ARG A 226 29.70 -7.25 -5.72
N VAL A 227 30.33 -6.63 -4.72
CA VAL A 227 31.46 -5.72 -4.93
C VAL A 227 32.60 -6.59 -5.47
N PRO A 228 33.23 -6.26 -6.62
CA PRO A 228 34.45 -6.94 -7.02
C PRO A 228 35.50 -6.62 -5.95
N VAL A 229 36.06 -7.64 -5.34
CA VAL A 229 37.27 -7.48 -4.51
C VAL A 229 38.33 -6.94 -5.44
N LEU A 230 38.68 -5.67 -5.29
CA LEU A 230 39.80 -5.05 -5.98
C LEU A 230 41.06 -5.78 -5.55
N GLY A 231 41.65 -6.38 -6.51
CA GLY A 231 42.95 -6.97 -6.72
C GLY A 231 43.88 -7.20 -5.53
N GLU A 232 44.27 -8.45 -5.41
CA GLU A 232 45.59 -8.80 -4.84
C GLU A 232 46.66 -8.00 -5.55
N GLU A 233 47.50 -7.26 -4.78
CA GLU A 233 48.70 -6.62 -5.29
C GLU A 233 49.65 -7.68 -5.86
N PRO A 234 50.31 -7.41 -7.00
CA PRO A 234 51.27 -8.35 -7.54
C PRO A 234 52.49 -8.43 -6.60
N GLN A 235 52.77 -9.63 -6.11
CA GLN A 235 54.01 -9.91 -5.38
C GLN A 235 55.21 -9.60 -6.27
N VAL A 236 55.99 -8.63 -5.88
CA VAL A 236 57.29 -8.32 -6.52
C VAL A 236 58.30 -9.39 -6.08
N GLU A 237 58.65 -10.30 -6.99
CA GLU A 237 59.79 -11.21 -6.83
C GLU A 237 61.09 -10.40 -6.79
N VAL A 238 61.71 -10.33 -5.61
CA VAL A 238 63.04 -9.79 -5.45
C VAL A 238 64.03 -10.92 -5.89
N LYS A 239 64.59 -10.81 -7.08
CA LYS A 239 65.77 -11.58 -7.48
C LYS A 239 66.97 -11.16 -6.63
N LYS A 240 67.48 -12.10 -5.83
CA LYS A 240 68.78 -12.01 -5.22
C LYS A 240 69.81 -12.45 -6.26
N ASP A 241 70.55 -11.49 -6.78
CA ASP A 241 71.83 -11.77 -7.46
C ASP A 241 72.91 -11.97 -6.41
N GLY A 242 73.64 -13.12 -6.49
CA GLY A 242 74.80 -13.43 -5.70
C GLY A 242 76.10 -12.99 -6.37
#